data_6629d2c8ff4449a2b6d2f0607f9689e7
#
_entry.id   6629d2c8ff4449a2b6d2f0607f9689e7
#
_cell.length_a   1.000
_cell.length_b   1.000
_cell.length_c   1.000
_cell.angle_alpha   90.00
_cell.angle_beta   90.00
_cell.angle_gamma   90.00
#
_symmetry.space_group_name_H-M   'P 1'
#
loop_
_entity.id
_entity.type
_entity.pdbx_description
1 polymer ?
#
loop_
_entity_poly.entity_id
_entity_poly.type
_entity_poly.pdbx_seq_one_letter_code
_entity_poly.pdbx_strand_id
1 'polypeptide(L)'
;MTEIDQALEALRANPDDHKAQSGFYDLFLNMSFFVPTINETVDSDGEGGKEQIEVPLIVEADGIDYLVFFDQQERLNEWAEEEVPCLQLPGHVLAEMTPDKLHWAMNIGTQYNKQFAPDEIAWLKDVVARCKAEELH
;
A
#
# COMPACT_ATOMS: atom_id res chain seq x y z
N MET A 1 6.60 1.31 -18.75
CA MET A 1 7.14 0.69 -17.51
C MET A 1 7.54 1.79 -16.55
N THR A 2 7.01 1.76 -15.33
CA THR A 2 7.32 2.74 -14.29
C THR A 2 8.61 2.37 -13.56
N GLU A 3 9.14 3.30 -12.74
CA GLU A 3 10.35 3.03 -11.96
C GLU A 3 10.15 1.86 -11.01
N ILE A 4 8.98 1.77 -10.35
CA ILE A 4 8.69 0.66 -9.44
C ILE A 4 8.57 -0.67 -10.19
N ASP A 5 8.07 -0.64 -11.42
CA ASP A 5 8.01 -1.83 -12.27
C ASP A 5 9.41 -2.34 -12.58
N GLN A 6 10.33 -1.45 -12.92
CA GLN A 6 11.72 -1.79 -13.20
C GLN A 6 12.41 -2.35 -11.96
N ALA A 7 12.18 -1.73 -10.80
CA ALA A 7 12.74 -2.20 -9.54
C ALA A 7 12.19 -3.59 -9.17
N LEU A 8 10.91 -3.83 -9.44
CA LEU A 8 10.29 -5.14 -9.19
C LEU A 8 10.87 -6.22 -10.12
N GLU A 9 11.08 -5.91 -11.39
CA GLU A 9 11.71 -6.85 -12.32
C GLU A 9 13.11 -7.20 -11.87
N ALA A 10 13.90 -6.22 -11.42
CA ALA A 10 15.24 -6.46 -10.89
C ALA A 10 15.20 -7.38 -9.67
N LEU A 11 14.23 -7.15 -8.78
CA LEU A 11 14.04 -7.98 -7.58
C LEU A 11 13.64 -9.41 -7.95
N ARG A 12 12.74 -9.58 -8.91
CA ARG A 12 12.31 -10.91 -9.38
C ARG A 12 13.45 -11.68 -10.05
N ALA A 13 14.30 -10.97 -10.79
CA ALA A 13 15.46 -11.57 -11.45
C ALA A 13 16.54 -12.00 -10.45
N ASN A 14 16.69 -11.25 -9.36
CA ASN A 14 17.73 -11.48 -8.35
C ASN A 14 17.14 -11.32 -6.93
N PRO A 15 16.30 -12.27 -6.47
CA PRO A 15 15.59 -12.11 -5.17
C PRO A 15 16.54 -12.00 -3.97
N ASP A 16 17.74 -12.57 -4.07
CA ASP A 16 18.72 -12.58 -2.98
C ASP A 16 19.72 -11.42 -3.06
N ASP A 17 19.61 -10.56 -4.08
CA ASP A 17 20.51 -9.43 -4.24
C ASP A 17 20.08 -8.27 -3.34
N HIS A 18 20.94 -7.91 -2.40
CA HIS A 18 20.67 -6.80 -1.47
C HIS A 18 20.45 -5.47 -2.18
N LYS A 19 21.15 -5.23 -3.28
CA LYS A 19 20.97 -4.01 -4.07
C LYS A 19 19.56 -3.92 -4.67
N ALA A 20 19.08 -5.03 -5.24
CA ALA A 20 17.75 -5.09 -5.82
C ALA A 20 16.68 -4.91 -4.74
N GLN A 21 16.85 -5.55 -3.59
CA GLN A 21 15.94 -5.43 -2.45
C GLN A 21 15.91 -4.00 -1.91
N SER A 22 17.06 -3.43 -1.63
CA SER A 22 17.17 -2.06 -1.11
C SER A 22 16.61 -1.05 -2.09
N GLY A 23 16.92 -1.20 -3.36
CA GLY A 23 16.42 -0.30 -4.40
C GLY A 23 14.90 -0.32 -4.51
N PHE A 24 14.31 -1.50 -4.47
CA PHE A 24 12.86 -1.65 -4.52
C PHE A 24 12.19 -1.02 -3.28
N TYR A 25 12.65 -1.37 -2.09
CA TYR A 25 12.01 -0.90 -0.86
C TYR A 25 12.22 0.59 -0.62
N ASP A 26 13.41 1.12 -0.94
CA ASP A 26 13.65 2.57 -0.88
C ASP A 26 12.70 3.32 -1.80
N LEU A 27 12.58 2.86 -3.03
CA LEU A 27 11.68 3.49 -3.99
C LEU A 27 10.22 3.39 -3.51
N PHE A 28 9.83 2.22 -3.02
CA PHE A 28 8.48 2.00 -2.49
C PHE A 28 8.15 2.99 -1.37
N LEU A 29 9.05 3.15 -0.41
CA LEU A 29 8.79 4.00 0.75
C LEU A 29 8.74 5.49 0.40
N ASN A 30 9.41 5.90 -0.67
CA ASN A 30 9.52 7.31 -1.07
C ASN A 30 8.55 7.73 -2.17
N MET A 31 7.80 6.80 -2.77
CA MET A 31 6.83 7.16 -3.80
C MET A 31 5.41 7.10 -3.24
N SER A 32 4.48 7.74 -3.97
CA SER A 32 3.07 7.77 -3.59
C SER A 32 2.29 6.72 -4.34
N PHE A 33 1.26 6.18 -3.68
CA PHE A 33 0.37 5.17 -4.23
C PHE A 33 -1.07 5.63 -4.16
N PHE A 34 -1.90 5.12 -5.07
CA PHE A 34 -3.33 5.38 -5.09
C PHE A 34 -4.04 4.22 -4.39
N VAL A 35 -4.73 4.54 -3.30
CA VAL A 35 -5.42 3.58 -2.44
C VAL A 35 -6.92 3.77 -2.65
N PRO A 36 -7.63 2.80 -3.24
CA PRO A 36 -9.07 2.94 -3.39
C PRO A 36 -9.75 2.99 -2.03
N THR A 37 -10.81 3.78 -1.94
CA THR A 37 -11.53 3.99 -0.69
C THR A 37 -13.01 3.67 -0.86
N ILE A 38 -13.66 3.39 0.26
CA ILE A 38 -15.10 3.26 0.35
C ILE A 38 -15.60 4.19 1.43
N ASN A 39 -16.86 4.56 1.34
CA ASN A 39 -17.51 5.36 2.38
C ASN A 39 -18.15 4.44 3.41
N GLU A 40 -17.80 4.64 4.66
CA GLU A 40 -18.45 3.94 5.79
C GLU A 40 -19.23 4.93 6.63
N THR A 41 -20.39 4.49 7.10
CA THR A 41 -21.20 5.27 8.03
C THR A 41 -20.76 4.95 9.45
N VAL A 42 -20.35 5.98 10.19
CA VAL A 42 -19.98 5.84 11.60
C VAL A 42 -20.91 6.68 12.45
N ASP A 43 -21.17 6.23 13.67
CA ASP A 43 -21.95 7.01 14.63
C ASP A 43 -21.05 8.12 15.17
N SER A 44 -21.49 9.37 14.98
CA SER A 44 -20.79 10.50 15.60
C SER A 44 -21.38 10.75 16.98
N ASP A 45 -20.56 11.32 17.87
CA ASP A 45 -20.94 11.64 19.25
C ASP A 45 -21.89 12.84 19.36
N GLY A 46 -22.78 13.01 18.39
CA GLY A 46 -23.72 14.10 18.36
C GLY A 46 -25.14 13.62 18.17
N GLU A 47 -26.11 14.49 18.42
CA GLU A 47 -27.53 14.18 18.27
C GLU A 47 -27.86 13.75 16.84
N GLY A 48 -28.16 12.46 16.63
CA GLY A 48 -28.59 11.90 15.37
C GLY A 48 -27.48 11.87 14.30
N GLY A 49 -26.24 12.03 14.72
CA GLY A 49 -25.14 12.17 13.80
C GLY A 49 -24.61 10.86 13.25
N LYS A 50 -24.89 10.64 11.99
CA LYS A 50 -24.16 9.63 11.22
C LYS A 50 -23.22 10.38 10.29
N GLU A 51 -21.94 10.13 10.43
CA GLU A 51 -20.95 10.71 9.54
C GLU A 51 -20.49 9.65 8.57
N GLN A 52 -20.26 10.05 7.32
CA GLN A 52 -19.63 9.20 6.35
C GLN A 52 -18.13 9.52 6.32
N ILE A 53 -17.31 8.49 6.49
CA ILE A 53 -15.86 8.64 6.41
C ILE A 53 -15.34 7.79 5.25
N GLU A 54 -14.25 8.26 4.66
CA GLU A 54 -13.56 7.54 3.62
C GLU A 54 -12.51 6.64 4.27
N VAL A 55 -12.59 5.34 3.99
CA VAL A 55 -11.64 4.36 4.53
C VAL A 55 -11.04 3.54 3.40
N PRO A 56 -9.81 3.07 3.54
CA PRO A 56 -9.20 2.22 2.52
C PRO A 56 -10.00 0.95 2.28
N LEU A 57 -10.13 0.56 1.02
CA LEU A 57 -10.80 -0.66 0.65
C LEU A 57 -9.92 -1.87 1.02
N ILE A 58 -10.50 -2.78 1.79
CA ILE A 58 -9.85 -4.05 2.15
C ILE A 58 -10.55 -5.16 1.36
N VAL A 59 -9.77 -5.95 0.64
CA VAL A 59 -10.28 -7.06 -0.16
C VAL A 59 -9.94 -8.36 0.54
N GLU A 60 -10.95 -9.22 0.75
CA GLU A 60 -10.74 -10.54 1.32
C GLU A 60 -10.61 -11.56 0.18
N ALA A 61 -9.58 -12.40 0.26
CA ALA A 61 -9.37 -13.50 -0.67
C ALA A 61 -8.83 -14.71 0.11
N ASP A 62 -9.52 -15.83 0.02
CA ASP A 62 -9.12 -17.08 0.69
C ASP A 62 -8.89 -16.93 2.19
N GLY A 63 -9.71 -16.11 2.85
CA GLY A 63 -9.60 -15.85 4.29
C GLY A 63 -8.50 -14.89 4.69
N ILE A 64 -7.88 -14.23 3.73
CA ILE A 64 -6.81 -13.26 3.95
C ILE A 64 -7.28 -11.87 3.53
N ASP A 65 -7.08 -10.88 4.40
CA ASP A 65 -7.42 -9.50 4.12
C ASP A 65 -6.24 -8.77 3.49
N TYR A 66 -6.49 -8.09 2.38
CA TYR A 66 -5.49 -7.34 1.63
C TYR A 66 -5.86 -5.87 1.55
N LEU A 67 -4.90 -5.00 1.86
CA LEU A 67 -4.98 -3.59 1.50
C LEU A 67 -4.47 -3.48 0.06
N VAL A 68 -5.30 -2.98 -0.85
CA VAL A 68 -4.92 -2.87 -2.26
C VAL A 68 -4.49 -1.44 -2.57
N PHE A 69 -3.48 -1.30 -3.41
CA PHE A 69 -3.02 0.01 -3.87
C PHE A 69 -2.30 -0.11 -5.20
N PHE A 70 -2.16 1.02 -5.89
CA PHE A 70 -1.62 1.07 -7.24
C PHE A 70 -0.64 2.24 -7.37
N ASP A 71 0.39 2.07 -8.17
CA ASP A 71 1.35 3.14 -8.44
C ASP A 71 0.82 4.16 -9.45
N GLN A 72 -0.23 3.81 -10.20
CA GLN A 72 -0.88 4.69 -11.19
C GLN A 72 -2.39 4.61 -11.03
N GLN A 73 -3.04 5.77 -11.15
CA GLN A 73 -4.50 5.85 -11.08
C GLN A 73 -5.14 5.07 -12.22
N GLU A 74 -4.51 5.05 -13.38
CA GLU A 74 -4.98 4.29 -14.55
C GLU A 74 -5.08 2.80 -14.24
N ARG A 75 -4.11 2.25 -13.54
CA ARG A 75 -4.12 0.83 -13.13
C ARG A 75 -5.24 0.55 -12.14
N LEU A 76 -5.49 1.48 -11.22
CA LEU A 76 -6.61 1.37 -10.28
C LEU A 76 -7.94 1.35 -11.03
N ASN A 77 -8.14 2.27 -11.96
CA ASN A 77 -9.37 2.38 -12.71
C ASN A 77 -9.60 1.14 -13.60
N GLU A 78 -8.55 0.59 -14.18
CA GLU A 78 -8.63 -0.65 -14.96
C GLU A 78 -9.05 -1.84 -14.10
N TRP A 79 -8.46 -1.96 -12.92
CA TRP A 79 -8.81 -3.04 -11.99
C TRP A 79 -10.25 -2.94 -11.52
N ALA A 80 -10.69 -1.74 -11.17
CA ALA A 80 -12.03 -1.48 -10.67
C ALA A 80 -13.08 -1.45 -11.80
N GLU A 81 -12.64 -1.35 -13.04
CA GLU A 81 -13.48 -1.22 -14.25
C GLU A 81 -14.31 0.07 -14.27
N GLU A 82 -13.96 1.03 -13.41
CA GLU A 82 -14.60 2.34 -13.34
C GLU A 82 -13.71 3.31 -12.57
N GLU A 83 -14.03 4.57 -12.61
CA GLU A 83 -13.38 5.56 -11.76
C GLU A 83 -13.90 5.39 -10.33
N VAL A 84 -12.99 5.24 -9.39
CA VAL A 84 -13.35 5.07 -7.97
C VAL A 84 -12.63 6.12 -7.13
N PRO A 85 -13.24 6.51 -6.00
CA PRO A 85 -12.54 7.37 -5.06
C PRO A 85 -11.24 6.72 -4.58
N CYS A 86 -10.22 7.52 -4.42
CA CYS A 86 -8.94 7.03 -3.92
C CYS A 86 -8.21 8.11 -3.12
N LEU A 87 -7.30 7.67 -2.26
CA LEU A 87 -6.38 8.55 -1.54
C LEU A 87 -4.99 8.33 -2.12
N GLN A 88 -4.22 9.39 -2.21
CA GLN A 88 -2.81 9.27 -2.61
C GLN A 88 -1.96 9.31 -1.36
N LEU A 89 -1.26 8.21 -1.07
CA LEU A 89 -0.49 8.05 0.15
C LEU A 89 0.93 7.59 -0.16
N PRO A 90 1.94 8.18 0.48
CA PRO A 90 3.32 7.67 0.36
C PRO A 90 3.45 6.26 0.94
N GLY A 91 4.39 5.49 0.42
CA GLY A 91 4.63 4.12 0.88
C GLY A 91 4.95 4.05 2.38
N HIS A 92 5.71 5.02 2.91
CA HIS A 92 6.02 5.04 4.34
C HIS A 92 4.78 5.26 5.21
N VAL A 93 3.80 6.03 4.72
CA VAL A 93 2.53 6.21 5.42
C VAL A 93 1.71 4.92 5.38
N LEU A 94 1.71 4.22 4.24
CA LEU A 94 1.05 2.91 4.14
C LEU A 94 1.61 1.94 5.19
N ALA A 95 2.93 1.92 5.35
CA ALA A 95 3.57 1.07 6.35
C ALA A 95 3.12 1.43 7.77
N GLU A 96 3.07 2.73 8.09
CA GLU A 96 2.67 3.18 9.43
C GLU A 96 1.22 2.90 9.76
N MET A 97 0.32 3.02 8.78
CA MET A 97 -1.12 2.90 9.03
C MET A 97 -1.65 1.47 8.99
N THR A 98 -0.86 0.53 8.48
CA THR A 98 -1.32 -0.85 8.30
C THR A 98 -1.40 -1.60 9.63
N PRO A 99 -2.56 -2.16 9.99
CA PRO A 99 -2.68 -3.00 11.20
C PRO A 99 -1.90 -4.31 11.04
N ASP A 100 -1.59 -4.93 12.18
CA ASP A 100 -0.97 -6.25 12.19
C ASP A 100 -1.89 -7.26 11.49
N LYS A 101 -1.29 -8.25 10.85
CA LYS A 101 -1.98 -9.34 10.12
C LYS A 101 -2.59 -8.95 8.79
N LEU A 102 -2.57 -7.69 8.42
CA LEU A 102 -3.05 -7.26 7.12
C LEU A 102 -1.95 -7.49 6.08
N HIS A 103 -2.32 -8.02 4.93
CA HIS A 103 -1.43 -8.17 3.77
C HIS A 103 -1.61 -6.97 2.84
N TRP A 104 -0.67 -6.79 1.93
CA TRP A 104 -0.78 -5.79 0.87
C TRP A 104 -0.83 -6.46 -0.49
N ALA A 105 -1.61 -5.88 -1.41
CA ALA A 105 -1.61 -6.28 -2.82
C ALA A 105 -1.36 -5.03 -3.67
N MET A 106 -0.16 -4.92 -4.20
CA MET A 106 0.26 -3.80 -5.04
C MET A 106 0.03 -4.15 -6.51
N ASN A 107 -0.59 -3.22 -7.25
CA ASN A 107 -0.83 -3.36 -8.69
C ASN A 107 -1.53 -4.67 -9.08
N ILE A 108 -2.49 -5.09 -8.27
CA ILE A 108 -3.26 -6.31 -8.51
C ILE A 108 -3.94 -6.26 -9.89
N GLY A 109 -3.91 -7.39 -10.59
CA GLY A 109 -4.46 -7.47 -11.94
C GLY A 109 -3.50 -7.07 -13.05
N THR A 110 -2.27 -6.68 -12.71
CA THR A 110 -1.23 -6.36 -13.69
C THR A 110 -0.08 -7.37 -13.59
N GLN A 111 0.79 -7.37 -14.60
CA GLN A 111 1.98 -8.23 -14.57
C GLN A 111 3.01 -7.78 -13.52
N TYR A 112 2.88 -6.56 -13.01
CA TYR A 112 3.77 -6.00 -11.99
C TYR A 112 3.16 -6.02 -10.60
N ASN A 113 2.28 -6.98 -10.35
CA ASN A 113 1.69 -7.14 -9.02
C ASN A 113 2.70 -7.74 -8.04
N LYS A 114 2.56 -7.33 -6.78
CA LYS A 114 3.35 -7.88 -5.70
C LYS A 114 2.48 -7.95 -4.46
N GLN A 115 2.56 -9.08 -3.76
CA GLN A 115 1.93 -9.25 -2.47
C GLN A 115 2.97 -9.09 -1.37
N PHE A 116 2.59 -8.41 -0.30
CA PHE A 116 3.43 -8.21 0.88
C PHE A 116 2.78 -8.94 2.05
N ALA A 117 3.54 -9.83 2.68
CA ALA A 117 3.08 -10.54 3.86
C ALA A 117 3.22 -9.68 5.12
N PRO A 118 2.49 -9.98 6.21
CA PRO A 118 2.60 -9.20 7.45
C PRO A 118 4.02 -9.08 7.99
N ASP A 119 4.84 -10.11 7.85
CA ASP A 119 6.24 -10.09 8.29
C ASP A 119 7.05 -9.05 7.52
N GLU A 120 6.84 -8.97 6.22
CA GLU A 120 7.49 -8.00 5.35
C GLU A 120 7.04 -6.57 5.70
N ILE A 121 5.75 -6.39 5.95
CA ILE A 121 5.18 -5.11 6.35
C ILE A 121 5.73 -4.68 7.70
N ALA A 122 5.83 -5.59 8.67
CA ALA A 122 6.42 -5.31 9.98
C ALA A 122 7.86 -4.84 9.87
N TRP A 123 8.63 -5.47 8.98
CA TRP A 123 10.00 -5.05 8.71
C TRP A 123 10.04 -3.63 8.12
N LEU A 124 9.14 -3.31 7.19
CA LEU A 124 9.05 -1.96 6.62
C LEU A 124 8.66 -0.91 7.66
N LYS A 125 7.74 -1.25 8.56
CA LYS A 125 7.37 -0.37 9.70
C LYS A 125 8.59 -0.05 10.55
N ASP A 126 9.40 -1.05 10.82
CA ASP A 126 10.61 -0.90 11.62
C ASP A 126 11.63 0.00 10.91
N VAL A 127 11.79 -0.18 9.60
CA VAL A 127 12.67 0.67 8.79
C VAL A 127 12.21 2.14 8.83
N VAL A 128 10.91 2.39 8.68
CA VAL A 128 10.35 3.74 8.74
C VAL A 128 10.58 4.37 10.12
N ALA A 129 10.36 3.60 11.19
CA ALA A 129 10.57 4.08 12.55
C ALA A 129 12.03 4.47 12.80
N ARG A 130 12.98 3.68 12.30
CA ARG A 130 14.41 3.99 12.41
C ARG A 130 14.78 5.25 11.63
N CYS A 131 14.25 5.41 10.41
CA CYS A 131 14.51 6.59 9.61
C CYS A 131 14.01 7.86 10.29
N LYS A 132 12.82 7.80 10.91
CA LYS A 132 12.28 8.94 11.67
C LYS A 132 13.13 9.26 12.90
N ALA A 133 13.60 8.25 13.60
CA ALA A 133 14.46 8.43 14.76
C ALA A 133 15.78 9.10 14.37
N GLU A 134 16.34 8.74 13.24
CA GLU A 134 17.57 9.37 12.70
C GLU A 134 17.34 10.82 12.30
N GLU A 135 16.18 11.13 11.70
CA GLU A 135 15.84 12.50 11.30
C GLU A 135 15.66 13.45 12.49
N LEU A 136 15.29 12.93 13.65
CA LEU A 136 15.07 13.71 14.86
C LEU A 136 16.37 14.03 15.61
N HIS A 137 17.47 13.52 15.14
CA HIS A 137 18.80 13.82 15.68
C HIS A 137 19.50 14.82 14.74
#